data_39da6dd45f08f50d966f239621e6a0d1
#
_entry.id   39da6dd45f08f50d966f239621e6a0d1
#
_cell.length_a   1.000
_cell.length_b   1.000
_cell.length_c   1.000
_cell.angle_alpha   90.00
_cell.angle_beta   90.00
_cell.angle_gamma   90.00
#
_symmetry.space_group_name_H-M   'P 1'
#
loop_
_entity.id
_entity.type
_entity.pdbx_description
1 polymer ?
#
loop_
_entity_poly.entity_id
_entity_poly.type
_entity_poly.pdbx_seq_one_letter_code
_entity_poly.pdbx_strand_id
1 'polypeptide(L)'
;MSVAPRTTSAPPLPATMEALVVVEPNRLEIREVPVPVPGPNQVLARVRVVSICGTDAHLIRGDYPGFWPPSFPFIPGHEWAGEIAALGPGAARYGWAVGDRVAGTSHDACGVCQKCVEGRYNLCENYGKEGLHRQYGHNTQGADANYVVHGVKSIFRLPDGLSFEDGALIDPASIALHTANRGGVAPGDTVAITGPGTIGLLAGDCARVRGAGRVIVVGRGDRLAKAAALGFDTVDYGAGDPVTAVRAMTGGLGADVALECAGVPEAVQWCLALLRRGGRCAAVGIPVRGVEVAMQRLVLDELELAGVRASAGEMRRVMPLVEQGRIRVREMVTHRFPLGRYEEALATFNDRSSGAIKILVAP
;
A
#
# COMPACT_ATOMS: atom_id res chain seq x y z
N MET A 1 4.24 -33.03 10.26
CA MET A 1 2.82 -33.23 10.59
C MET A 1 2.06 -33.26 9.27
N SER A 2 1.44 -34.38 8.93
CA SER A 2 0.65 -34.58 7.71
C SER A 2 -0.69 -33.84 7.88
N VAL A 3 -0.91 -32.79 7.11
CA VAL A 3 -2.21 -32.11 7.04
C VAL A 3 -3.11 -32.98 6.18
N ALA A 4 -4.18 -33.51 6.77
CA ALA A 4 -5.20 -34.25 6.04
C ALA A 4 -5.81 -33.38 4.92
N PRO A 5 -6.11 -33.94 3.73
CA PRO A 5 -6.71 -33.20 2.64
C PRO A 5 -8.12 -32.72 3.05
N ARG A 6 -8.34 -31.42 3.07
CA ARG A 6 -9.68 -30.83 3.22
C ARG A 6 -10.44 -31.02 1.90
N THR A 7 -11.20 -32.10 1.78
CA THR A 7 -12.15 -32.32 0.69
C THR A 7 -13.47 -31.65 1.05
N THR A 8 -13.61 -30.36 0.82
CA THR A 8 -14.91 -29.72 0.69
C THR A 8 -15.06 -29.37 -0.78
N SER A 9 -16.04 -29.97 -1.46
CA SER A 9 -16.43 -29.55 -2.81
C SER A 9 -16.86 -28.08 -2.73
N ALA A 10 -16.07 -27.19 -3.32
CA ALA A 10 -16.44 -25.78 -3.41
C ALA A 10 -17.77 -25.66 -4.19
N PRO A 11 -18.65 -24.73 -3.82
CA PRO A 11 -19.84 -24.45 -4.62
C PRO A 11 -19.44 -24.10 -6.05
N PRO A 12 -20.28 -24.42 -7.05
CA PRO A 12 -19.99 -24.06 -8.45
C PRO A 12 -19.79 -22.56 -8.56
N LEU A 13 -18.79 -22.15 -9.34
CA LEU A 13 -18.52 -20.75 -9.61
C LEU A 13 -19.62 -20.16 -10.50
N PRO A 14 -20.06 -18.92 -10.27
CA PRO A 14 -20.99 -18.24 -11.15
C PRO A 14 -20.33 -17.98 -12.51
N ALA A 15 -21.13 -17.82 -13.55
CA ALA A 15 -20.64 -17.47 -14.88
C ALA A 15 -20.17 -16.00 -14.95
N THR A 16 -20.82 -15.13 -14.19
CA THR A 16 -20.59 -13.69 -14.16
C THR A 16 -20.38 -13.20 -12.72
N MET A 17 -19.82 -12.01 -12.57
CA MET A 17 -19.55 -11.34 -11.31
C MET A 17 -19.78 -9.84 -11.43
N GLU A 18 -20.10 -9.19 -10.33
CA GLU A 18 -20.06 -7.72 -10.25
C GLU A 18 -18.62 -7.22 -10.14
N ALA A 19 -18.33 -6.16 -10.87
CA ALA A 19 -17.04 -5.45 -10.83
C ALA A 19 -17.22 -3.95 -11.00
N LEU A 20 -16.38 -3.17 -10.34
CA LEU A 20 -16.19 -1.76 -10.66
C LEU A 20 -15.36 -1.66 -11.94
N VAL A 21 -15.91 -1.03 -12.95
CA VAL A 21 -15.24 -0.81 -14.24
C VAL A 21 -15.03 0.68 -14.46
N VAL A 22 -13.78 1.09 -14.57
CA VAL A 22 -13.42 2.40 -15.10
C VAL A 22 -13.52 2.31 -16.62
N VAL A 23 -14.55 2.93 -17.19
CA VAL A 23 -14.84 2.85 -18.63
C VAL A 23 -13.93 3.77 -19.43
N GLU A 24 -13.69 4.92 -18.87
CA GLU A 24 -12.79 5.98 -19.32
C GLU A 24 -12.44 6.87 -18.12
N PRO A 25 -11.49 7.79 -18.19
CA PRO A 25 -11.15 8.66 -17.06
C PRO A 25 -12.37 9.35 -16.44
N ASN A 26 -12.49 9.25 -15.11
CA ASN A 26 -13.59 9.76 -14.29
C ASN A 26 -14.99 9.16 -14.56
N ARG A 27 -15.08 8.05 -15.32
CA ARG A 27 -16.35 7.37 -15.54
C ARG A 27 -16.30 5.96 -14.97
N LEU A 28 -17.06 5.75 -13.91
CA LEU A 28 -17.19 4.49 -13.19
C LEU A 28 -18.53 3.84 -13.46
N GLU A 29 -18.53 2.52 -13.60
CA GLU A 29 -19.77 1.75 -13.70
C GLU A 29 -19.61 0.44 -12.92
N ILE A 30 -20.63 0.05 -12.16
CA ILE A 30 -20.74 -1.32 -11.66
C ILE A 30 -21.33 -2.15 -12.78
N ARG A 31 -20.57 -3.15 -13.23
CA ARG A 31 -20.97 -4.02 -14.35
C ARG A 31 -20.95 -5.48 -13.94
N GLU A 32 -21.86 -6.23 -14.54
CA GLU A 32 -21.77 -7.68 -14.57
C GLU A 32 -20.77 -8.07 -15.70
N VAL A 33 -19.72 -8.79 -15.32
CA VAL A 33 -18.65 -9.22 -16.22
C VAL A 33 -18.39 -10.72 -16.06
N PRO A 34 -17.83 -11.43 -17.05
CA PRO A 34 -17.47 -12.84 -16.89
C PRO A 34 -16.50 -13.06 -15.73
N VAL A 35 -16.71 -14.12 -14.94
CA VAL A 35 -15.72 -14.54 -13.94
C VAL A 35 -14.44 -14.99 -14.66
N PRO A 36 -13.26 -14.41 -14.33
CA PRO A 36 -12.04 -14.76 -15.05
C PRO A 36 -11.57 -16.19 -14.70
N VAL A 37 -10.98 -16.87 -15.70
CA VAL A 37 -10.44 -18.21 -15.52
C VAL A 37 -8.96 -18.13 -15.17
N PRO A 38 -8.51 -18.75 -14.05
CA PRO A 38 -7.11 -18.74 -13.67
C PRO A 38 -6.26 -19.59 -14.64
N GLY A 39 -5.24 -18.98 -15.21
CA GLY A 39 -4.25 -19.62 -16.07
C GLY A 39 -3.18 -20.41 -15.28
N PRO A 40 -2.11 -20.87 -15.96
CA PRO A 40 -1.02 -21.62 -15.31
C PRO A 40 -0.37 -20.86 -14.15
N ASN A 41 -0.23 -21.53 -13.00
CA ASN A 41 0.30 -20.97 -11.75
C ASN A 41 -0.44 -19.74 -11.23
N GLN A 42 -1.74 -19.66 -11.52
CA GLN A 42 -2.63 -18.64 -10.98
C GLN A 42 -3.71 -19.27 -10.10
N VAL A 43 -4.34 -18.47 -9.30
CA VAL A 43 -5.54 -18.80 -8.53
C VAL A 43 -6.65 -17.82 -8.87
N LEU A 44 -7.89 -18.26 -8.77
CA LEU A 44 -9.06 -17.38 -8.67
C LEU A 44 -9.37 -17.22 -7.19
N ALA A 45 -9.39 -16.00 -6.70
CA ALA A 45 -9.80 -15.71 -5.33
C ALA A 45 -11.15 -14.99 -5.31
N ARG A 46 -12.04 -15.39 -4.39
CA ARG A 46 -13.21 -14.60 -4.02
C ARG A 46 -12.72 -13.46 -3.14
N VAL A 47 -12.91 -12.23 -3.56
CA VAL A 47 -12.59 -11.05 -2.78
C VAL A 47 -13.60 -10.89 -1.64
N ARG A 48 -13.10 -10.71 -0.42
CA ARG A 48 -13.93 -10.44 0.75
C ARG A 48 -13.91 -8.98 1.13
N VAL A 49 -12.76 -8.35 0.95
CA VAL A 49 -12.54 -6.94 1.23
C VAL A 49 -11.45 -6.43 0.29
N VAL A 50 -11.64 -5.24 -0.24
CA VAL A 50 -10.63 -4.43 -0.92
C VAL A 50 -10.59 -3.06 -0.27
N SER A 51 -9.45 -2.35 -0.29
CA SER A 51 -9.37 -1.01 0.27
C SER A 51 -8.98 0.02 -0.78
N ILE A 52 -9.54 1.23 -0.69
CA ILE A 52 -9.22 2.33 -1.59
C ILE A 52 -7.84 2.90 -1.25
N CYS A 53 -6.97 2.98 -2.25
CA CYS A 53 -5.67 3.60 -2.22
C CYS A 53 -5.68 4.97 -2.90
N GLY A 54 -4.75 5.86 -2.55
CA GLY A 54 -4.54 7.12 -3.28
C GLY A 54 -4.24 6.90 -4.77
N THR A 55 -3.57 5.79 -5.10
CA THR A 55 -3.28 5.43 -6.50
C THR A 55 -4.56 5.12 -7.29
N ASP A 56 -5.58 4.51 -6.68
CA ASP A 56 -6.86 4.25 -7.38
C ASP A 56 -7.52 5.55 -7.84
N ALA A 57 -7.51 6.59 -6.99
CA ALA A 57 -8.02 7.90 -7.36
C ALA A 57 -7.24 8.53 -8.54
N HIS A 58 -5.92 8.32 -8.62
CA HIS A 58 -5.11 8.76 -9.75
C HIS A 58 -5.38 7.96 -11.03
N LEU A 59 -5.53 6.63 -10.92
CA LEU A 59 -5.88 5.74 -12.04
C LEU A 59 -7.24 6.11 -12.63
N ILE A 60 -8.22 6.33 -11.76
CA ILE A 60 -9.59 6.71 -12.16
C ILE A 60 -9.60 8.06 -12.88
N ARG A 61 -8.80 9.03 -12.44
CA ARG A 61 -8.66 10.32 -13.14
C ARG A 61 -7.86 10.25 -14.43
N GLY A 62 -7.11 9.18 -14.67
CA GLY A 62 -6.20 9.06 -15.80
C GLY A 62 -4.93 9.91 -15.68
N ASP A 63 -4.44 10.15 -14.45
CA ASP A 63 -3.26 10.99 -14.18
C ASP A 63 -1.95 10.38 -14.73
N TYR A 64 -1.95 9.10 -15.12
CA TYR A 64 -0.79 8.39 -15.67
C TYR A 64 -1.10 7.80 -17.07
N PRO A 65 -1.37 8.62 -18.09
CA PRO A 65 -1.87 8.15 -19.38
C PRO A 65 -0.91 7.15 -20.05
N GLY A 66 -1.46 5.99 -20.49
CA GLY A 66 -0.70 4.93 -21.12
C GLY A 66 0.24 4.13 -20.22
N PHE A 67 0.29 4.48 -18.93
CA PHE A 67 1.11 3.78 -17.95
C PHE A 67 0.26 3.05 -16.90
N TRP A 68 -0.68 3.76 -16.26
CA TRP A 68 -1.61 3.23 -15.27
C TRP A 68 -3.02 3.85 -15.42
N PRO A 69 -4.01 3.11 -15.90
CA PRO A 69 -3.91 1.85 -16.62
C PRO A 69 -3.41 2.07 -18.07
N PRO A 70 -2.93 1.01 -18.73
CA PRO A 70 -2.47 1.12 -20.12
C PRO A 70 -3.62 1.37 -21.10
N SER A 71 -4.83 0.94 -20.76
CA SER A 71 -6.04 1.09 -21.57
C SER A 71 -7.30 0.97 -20.72
N PHE A 72 -8.41 1.43 -21.23
CA PHE A 72 -9.75 1.24 -20.69
C PHE A 72 -10.56 0.30 -21.62
N PRO A 73 -11.59 -0.44 -21.11
CA PRO A 73 -12.07 -0.45 -19.72
C PRO A 73 -11.13 -1.20 -18.76
N PHE A 74 -11.14 -0.81 -17.49
CA PHE A 74 -10.20 -1.30 -16.49
C PHE A 74 -10.89 -1.52 -15.13
N ILE A 75 -10.50 -2.61 -14.42
CA ILE A 75 -10.93 -2.89 -13.04
C ILE A 75 -9.76 -2.55 -12.11
N PRO A 76 -9.86 -1.54 -11.24
CA PRO A 76 -8.82 -1.17 -10.27
C PRO A 76 -8.85 -2.08 -9.03
N GLY A 77 -8.21 -1.63 -7.93
CA GLY A 77 -8.15 -2.34 -6.66
C GLY A 77 -6.96 -3.29 -6.56
N HIS A 78 -6.11 -3.06 -5.56
CA HIS A 78 -4.87 -3.83 -5.40
C HIS A 78 -4.54 -4.17 -3.94
N GLU A 79 -5.24 -3.59 -2.99
CA GLU A 79 -5.12 -3.85 -1.55
C GLU A 79 -6.30 -4.71 -1.11
N TRP A 80 -6.18 -6.03 -1.15
CA TRP A 80 -7.32 -6.93 -0.96
C TRP A 80 -6.99 -8.18 -0.15
N ALA A 81 -8.03 -8.80 0.39
CA ALA A 81 -7.98 -10.13 0.99
C ALA A 81 -9.24 -10.93 0.66
N GLY A 82 -9.09 -12.25 0.67
CA GLY A 82 -10.18 -13.15 0.34
C GLY A 82 -9.80 -14.62 0.49
N GLU A 83 -10.51 -15.48 -0.24
CA GLU A 83 -10.35 -16.93 -0.20
C GLU A 83 -10.16 -17.48 -1.60
N ILE A 84 -9.28 -18.46 -1.76
CA ILE A 84 -9.08 -19.14 -3.04
C ILE A 84 -10.37 -19.91 -3.39
N ALA A 85 -10.96 -19.58 -4.53
CA ALA A 85 -12.17 -20.18 -5.07
C ALA A 85 -11.87 -21.26 -6.13
N ALA A 86 -10.77 -21.10 -6.91
CA ALA A 86 -10.31 -22.10 -7.86
C ALA A 86 -8.81 -22.02 -8.07
N LEU A 87 -8.23 -23.13 -8.54
CA LEU A 87 -6.81 -23.24 -8.87
C LEU A 87 -6.63 -23.38 -10.37
N GLY A 88 -5.77 -22.59 -10.95
CA GLY A 88 -5.28 -22.80 -12.30
C GLY A 88 -4.26 -23.96 -12.38
N PRO A 89 -3.93 -24.43 -13.58
CA PRO A 89 -2.99 -25.53 -13.77
C PRO A 89 -1.66 -25.28 -13.06
N GLY A 90 -1.21 -26.25 -12.25
CA GLY A 90 0.05 -26.19 -11.53
C GLY A 90 0.05 -25.40 -10.22
N ALA A 91 -1.00 -24.66 -9.88
CA ALA A 91 -1.03 -23.87 -8.64
C ALA A 91 -0.94 -24.73 -7.37
N ALA A 92 -1.56 -25.91 -7.35
CA ALA A 92 -1.56 -26.84 -6.21
C ALA A 92 -0.14 -27.28 -5.80
N ARG A 93 0.82 -27.35 -6.72
CA ARG A 93 2.21 -27.74 -6.40
C ARG A 93 2.93 -26.76 -5.48
N TYR A 94 2.42 -25.54 -5.36
CA TYR A 94 2.92 -24.53 -4.43
C TYR A 94 2.24 -24.58 -3.05
N GLY A 95 1.43 -25.63 -2.78
CA GLY A 95 0.74 -25.84 -1.52
C GLY A 95 -0.56 -25.05 -1.36
N TRP A 96 -1.09 -24.49 -2.46
CA TRP A 96 -2.37 -23.78 -2.45
C TRP A 96 -3.55 -24.75 -2.60
N ALA A 97 -4.62 -24.46 -1.89
CA ALA A 97 -5.88 -25.21 -1.94
C ALA A 97 -7.09 -24.23 -1.99
N VAL A 98 -8.20 -24.72 -2.54
CA VAL A 98 -9.48 -24.01 -2.46
C VAL A 98 -9.88 -23.85 -0.99
N GLY A 99 -10.37 -22.66 -0.63
CA GLY A 99 -10.68 -22.26 0.74
C GLY A 99 -9.51 -21.67 1.52
N ASP A 100 -8.28 -21.65 0.98
CA ASP A 100 -7.17 -20.95 1.63
C ASP A 100 -7.45 -19.45 1.72
N ARG A 101 -7.26 -18.89 2.91
CA ARG A 101 -7.38 -17.45 3.15
C ARG A 101 -6.11 -16.75 2.69
N VAL A 102 -6.26 -15.70 1.90
CA VAL A 102 -5.12 -15.01 1.26
C VAL A 102 -5.27 -13.49 1.30
N ALA A 103 -4.12 -12.82 1.32
CA ALA A 103 -3.96 -11.41 0.99
C ALA A 103 -3.10 -11.29 -0.26
N GLY A 104 -3.45 -10.38 -1.17
CA GLY A 104 -2.69 -10.13 -2.39
C GLY A 104 -1.73 -8.97 -2.27
N THR A 105 -0.65 -8.99 -3.06
CA THR A 105 0.16 -7.81 -3.36
C THR A 105 0.03 -7.46 -4.85
N SER A 106 0.22 -6.21 -5.20
CA SER A 106 0.02 -5.79 -6.59
C SER A 106 1.00 -6.42 -7.58
N HIS A 107 2.25 -6.72 -7.18
CA HIS A 107 3.29 -7.19 -8.09
C HIS A 107 3.33 -8.72 -8.28
N ASP A 108 3.18 -9.19 -9.53
CA ASP A 108 3.54 -10.54 -9.97
C ASP A 108 4.71 -10.44 -10.96
N ALA A 109 5.91 -10.38 -10.42
CA ALA A 109 7.13 -10.15 -11.17
C ALA A 109 7.63 -11.42 -11.90
N CYS A 110 8.51 -11.27 -12.89
CA CYS A 110 8.99 -12.40 -13.72
C CYS A 110 9.71 -13.50 -12.92
N GLY A 111 10.38 -13.15 -11.82
CA GLY A 111 11.10 -14.08 -10.96
C GLY A 111 12.49 -14.48 -11.47
N VAL A 112 12.90 -14.07 -12.67
CA VAL A 112 14.13 -14.55 -13.33
C VAL A 112 15.14 -13.46 -13.70
N CYS A 113 14.73 -12.18 -13.76
CA CYS A 113 15.67 -11.08 -13.99
C CYS A 113 16.54 -10.84 -12.75
N GLN A 114 17.64 -10.10 -12.93
CA GLN A 114 18.58 -9.86 -11.84
C GLN A 114 17.90 -9.25 -10.61
N LYS A 115 17.02 -8.24 -10.79
CA LYS A 115 16.31 -7.61 -9.67
C LYS A 115 15.39 -8.58 -8.93
N CYS A 116 14.71 -9.47 -9.64
CA CYS A 116 13.88 -10.49 -9.01
C CYS A 116 14.72 -11.50 -8.21
N VAL A 117 15.86 -11.95 -8.76
CA VAL A 117 16.78 -12.89 -8.09
C VAL A 117 17.40 -12.26 -6.84
N GLU A 118 17.67 -10.96 -6.86
CA GLU A 118 18.12 -10.17 -5.69
C GLU A 118 17.01 -9.99 -4.62
N GLY A 119 15.78 -10.50 -4.86
CA GLY A 119 14.63 -10.27 -3.98
C GLY A 119 13.93 -8.91 -4.15
N ARG A 120 14.39 -8.09 -5.09
CA ARG A 120 13.87 -6.75 -5.40
C ARG A 120 12.84 -6.80 -6.52
N TYR A 121 11.84 -7.68 -6.39
CA TYR A 121 10.84 -7.95 -7.42
C TYR A 121 9.96 -6.71 -7.76
N ASN A 122 9.82 -5.79 -6.84
CA ASN A 122 9.20 -4.47 -7.05
C ASN A 122 9.92 -3.62 -8.12
N LEU A 123 11.16 -3.96 -8.44
CA LEU A 123 12.00 -3.33 -9.47
C LEU A 123 12.28 -4.28 -10.65
N CYS A 124 11.35 -5.18 -10.94
CA CYS A 124 11.46 -6.15 -12.03
C CYS A 124 11.84 -5.44 -13.35
N GLU A 125 12.90 -5.90 -14.02
CA GLU A 125 13.39 -5.33 -15.30
C GLU A 125 12.44 -5.61 -16.47
N ASN A 126 11.53 -6.56 -16.29
CA ASN A 126 10.48 -6.89 -17.23
C ASN A 126 9.14 -6.23 -16.88
N TYR A 127 9.17 -5.12 -16.11
CA TYR A 127 7.97 -4.39 -15.73
C TYR A 127 7.11 -4.02 -16.94
N GLY A 128 5.81 -4.31 -16.86
CA GLY A 128 4.82 -4.01 -17.91
C GLY A 128 4.91 -4.91 -19.15
N LYS A 129 5.90 -5.82 -19.26
CA LYS A 129 5.97 -6.75 -20.40
C LYS A 129 4.93 -7.85 -20.23
N GLU A 130 4.08 -8.01 -21.24
CA GLU A 130 3.04 -9.04 -21.29
C GLU A 130 3.62 -10.44 -21.06
N GLY A 131 2.91 -11.26 -20.29
CA GLY A 131 3.35 -12.63 -19.95
C GLY A 131 4.48 -12.72 -18.93
N LEU A 132 5.25 -11.65 -18.70
CA LEU A 132 6.40 -11.66 -17.79
C LEU A 132 6.14 -10.92 -16.48
N HIS A 133 5.38 -9.83 -16.50
CA HIS A 133 5.08 -9.04 -15.32
C HIS A 133 3.64 -8.57 -15.33
N ARG A 134 3.01 -8.62 -14.16
CA ARG A 134 1.69 -8.03 -13.89
C ARG A 134 1.76 -7.13 -12.68
N GLN A 135 1.07 -6.01 -12.74
CA GLN A 135 0.77 -5.21 -11.56
C GLN A 135 -0.75 -5.08 -11.46
N TYR A 136 -1.34 -5.94 -10.63
CA TYR A 136 -2.78 -6.03 -10.46
C TYR A 136 -3.35 -4.72 -9.93
N GLY A 137 -4.50 -4.30 -10.47
CA GLY A 137 -5.11 -3.02 -10.15
C GLY A 137 -4.38 -1.80 -10.72
N HIS A 138 -3.33 -1.99 -11.55
CA HIS A 138 -2.56 -0.91 -12.18
C HIS A 138 -2.42 -1.11 -13.70
N ASN A 139 -1.71 -2.14 -14.14
CA ASN A 139 -1.59 -2.49 -15.56
C ASN A 139 -2.27 -3.82 -15.92
N THR A 140 -2.85 -4.48 -14.93
CA THR A 140 -3.61 -5.73 -15.06
C THR A 140 -4.84 -5.59 -14.17
N GLN A 141 -5.97 -6.18 -14.59
CA GLN A 141 -7.26 -6.10 -13.88
C GLN A 141 -7.08 -6.41 -12.39
N GLY A 142 -7.76 -5.64 -11.55
CA GLY A 142 -7.62 -5.64 -10.09
C GLY A 142 -8.76 -6.33 -9.36
N ALA A 143 -8.90 -5.99 -8.08
CA ALA A 143 -9.74 -6.66 -7.09
C ALA A 143 -11.01 -5.89 -6.68
N ASP A 144 -11.34 -4.75 -7.32
CA ASP A 144 -12.63 -4.09 -7.11
C ASP A 144 -13.75 -4.87 -7.82
N ALA A 145 -13.89 -6.15 -7.46
CA ALA A 145 -14.82 -7.14 -8.04
C ALA A 145 -15.05 -8.30 -7.07
N ASN A 146 -16.09 -9.11 -7.30
CA ASN A 146 -16.33 -10.30 -6.46
C ASN A 146 -15.19 -11.33 -6.53
N TYR A 147 -14.50 -11.42 -7.67
CA TYR A 147 -13.39 -12.35 -7.89
C TYR A 147 -12.23 -11.67 -8.59
N VAL A 148 -11.02 -12.15 -8.29
CA VAL A 148 -9.77 -11.71 -8.93
C VAL A 148 -8.87 -12.89 -9.23
N VAL A 149 -8.19 -12.88 -10.38
CA VAL A 149 -7.13 -13.83 -10.70
C VAL A 149 -5.80 -13.26 -10.26
N HIS A 150 -5.01 -14.05 -9.51
CA HIS A 150 -3.67 -13.68 -9.07
C HIS A 150 -2.66 -14.79 -9.32
N GLY A 151 -1.41 -14.42 -9.57
CA GLY A 151 -0.30 -15.37 -9.63
C GLY A 151 0.05 -15.92 -8.23
N VAL A 152 0.46 -17.18 -8.17
CA VAL A 152 0.86 -17.83 -6.89
C VAL A 152 2.03 -17.14 -6.18
N LYS A 153 2.79 -16.29 -6.88
CA LYS A 153 3.91 -15.51 -6.33
C LYS A 153 3.45 -14.21 -5.66
N SER A 154 2.23 -13.74 -5.95
CA SER A 154 1.69 -12.46 -5.51
C SER A 154 0.55 -12.59 -4.50
N ILE A 155 0.35 -13.78 -3.94
CA ILE A 155 -0.58 -14.04 -2.85
C ILE A 155 0.15 -14.60 -1.63
N PHE A 156 -0.35 -14.29 -0.46
CA PHE A 156 0.22 -14.69 0.82
C PHE A 156 -0.87 -15.28 1.70
N ARG A 157 -0.56 -16.41 2.35
CA ARG A 157 -1.49 -17.04 3.29
C ARG A 157 -1.80 -16.08 4.44
N LEU A 158 -3.08 -15.78 4.63
CA LEU A 158 -3.54 -14.95 5.73
C LEU A 158 -3.68 -15.81 6.98
N PRO A 159 -2.97 -15.51 8.09
CA PRO A 159 -3.12 -16.21 9.35
C PRO A 159 -4.56 -16.20 9.88
N ASP A 160 -4.96 -17.25 10.61
CA ASP A 160 -6.31 -17.36 11.15
C ASP A 160 -6.63 -16.25 12.17
N GLY A 161 -5.63 -15.72 12.88
CA GLY A 161 -5.75 -14.60 13.82
C GLY A 161 -6.04 -13.24 13.17
N LEU A 162 -5.91 -13.12 11.85
CA LEU A 162 -6.18 -11.89 11.11
C LEU A 162 -7.54 -11.98 10.38
N SER A 163 -8.34 -10.94 10.45
CA SER A 163 -9.57 -10.81 9.66
C SER A 163 -9.25 -10.50 8.19
N PHE A 164 -10.23 -10.57 7.28
CA PHE A 164 -10.05 -10.13 5.90
C PHE A 164 -9.83 -8.61 5.80
N GLU A 165 -10.41 -7.83 6.72
CA GLU A 165 -10.14 -6.39 6.80
C GLU A 165 -8.67 -6.12 7.14
N ASP A 166 -8.09 -6.86 8.11
CA ASP A 166 -6.65 -6.80 8.38
C ASP A 166 -5.85 -7.20 7.14
N GLY A 167 -6.28 -8.29 6.46
CA GLY A 167 -5.65 -8.82 5.27
C GLY A 167 -5.56 -7.83 4.12
N ALA A 168 -6.62 -7.06 3.86
CA ALA A 168 -6.62 -6.01 2.84
C ALA A 168 -5.62 -4.88 3.13
N LEU A 169 -5.24 -4.72 4.40
CA LEU A 169 -4.30 -3.68 4.84
C LEU A 169 -2.85 -4.17 4.99
N ILE A 170 -2.58 -5.45 4.71
CA ILE A 170 -1.21 -5.99 4.74
C ILE A 170 -0.36 -5.38 3.63
N ASP A 171 -0.92 -5.14 2.43
CA ASP A 171 -0.17 -4.50 1.34
C ASP A 171 0.29 -3.08 1.74
N PRO A 172 -0.56 -2.12 2.14
CA PRO A 172 -0.10 -0.80 2.59
C PRO A 172 0.81 -0.86 3.83
N ALA A 173 0.60 -1.80 4.76
CA ALA A 173 1.50 -1.99 5.90
C ALA A 173 2.88 -2.50 5.45
N SER A 174 2.94 -3.34 4.42
CA SER A 174 4.20 -3.80 3.83
C SER A 174 4.97 -2.67 3.14
N ILE A 175 4.26 -1.75 2.47
CA ILE A 175 4.85 -0.55 1.87
C ILE A 175 5.39 0.36 2.97
N ALA A 176 4.66 0.55 4.07
CA ALA A 176 5.10 1.34 5.22
C ALA A 176 6.38 0.76 5.87
N LEU A 177 6.45 -0.58 6.03
CA LEU A 177 7.65 -1.24 6.55
C LEU A 177 8.82 -1.09 5.56
N HIS A 178 8.57 -1.23 4.26
CA HIS A 178 9.60 -1.01 3.24
C HIS A 178 10.12 0.43 3.27
N THR A 179 9.24 1.40 3.49
CA THR A 179 9.61 2.82 3.63
C THR A 179 10.53 3.04 4.82
N ALA A 180 10.21 2.48 5.99
CA ALA A 180 11.07 2.55 7.17
C ALA A 180 12.43 1.83 6.96
N ASN A 181 12.42 0.68 6.25
CA ASN A 181 13.64 -0.04 5.87
C ASN A 181 14.52 0.78 4.92
N ARG A 182 13.93 1.39 3.90
CA ARG A 182 14.65 2.23 2.92
C ARG A 182 15.19 3.52 3.51
N GLY A 183 14.49 4.10 4.50
CA GLY A 183 14.98 5.21 5.30
C GLY A 183 16.11 4.82 6.27
N GLY A 184 16.38 3.52 6.42
CA GLY A 184 17.42 3.02 7.30
C GLY A 184 17.14 3.33 8.78
N VAL A 185 15.86 3.36 9.19
CA VAL A 185 15.49 3.61 10.60
C VAL A 185 16.21 2.64 11.51
N ALA A 186 16.89 3.16 12.52
CA ALA A 186 17.70 2.42 13.48
C ALA A 186 17.27 2.70 14.93
N PRO A 187 17.68 1.86 15.89
CA PRO A 187 17.39 2.09 17.30
C PRO A 187 17.88 3.46 17.78
N GLY A 188 16.98 4.19 18.46
CA GLY A 188 17.24 5.51 19.00
C GLY A 188 17.01 6.68 18.04
N ASP A 189 16.83 6.44 16.73
CA ASP A 189 16.59 7.51 15.75
C ASP A 189 15.34 8.34 16.10
N THR A 190 15.42 9.64 15.85
CA THR A 190 14.26 10.53 15.73
C THR A 190 13.78 10.50 14.28
N VAL A 191 12.54 10.05 14.07
CA VAL A 191 11.93 9.91 12.76
C VAL A 191 10.84 10.97 12.56
N ALA A 192 10.98 11.82 11.55
CA ALA A 192 9.94 12.77 11.13
C ALA A 192 9.17 12.20 9.93
N ILE A 193 7.84 12.27 9.97
CA ILE A 193 6.97 11.72 8.90
C ILE A 193 6.09 12.85 8.38
N THR A 194 6.12 13.10 7.08
CA THR A 194 5.19 14.03 6.43
C THR A 194 4.02 13.29 5.80
N GLY A 195 2.80 13.72 6.12
CA GLY A 195 1.57 13.13 5.63
C GLY A 195 0.97 12.06 6.54
N PRO A 196 0.00 12.44 7.43
CA PRO A 196 -0.70 11.53 8.33
C PRO A 196 -1.81 10.74 7.62
N GLY A 197 -1.53 10.23 6.42
CA GLY A 197 -2.37 9.25 5.73
C GLY A 197 -2.07 7.83 6.19
N THR A 198 -2.71 6.84 5.56
CA THR A 198 -2.53 5.41 5.90
C THR A 198 -1.05 5.01 5.94
N ILE A 199 -0.30 5.32 4.89
CA ILE A 199 1.12 4.95 4.79
C ILE A 199 1.93 5.65 5.89
N GLY A 200 1.72 6.96 6.12
CA GLY A 200 2.49 7.71 7.12
C GLY A 200 2.23 7.22 8.55
N LEU A 201 0.97 6.94 8.91
CA LEU A 201 0.62 6.43 10.24
C LEU A 201 1.18 5.01 10.46
N LEU A 202 1.06 4.14 9.46
CA LEU A 202 1.66 2.80 9.51
C LEU A 202 3.20 2.84 9.50
N ALA A 203 3.81 3.81 8.78
CA ALA A 203 5.26 4.02 8.81
C ALA A 203 5.74 4.47 10.19
N GLY A 204 4.91 5.20 10.95
CA GLY A 204 5.17 5.51 12.35
C GLY A 204 5.26 4.27 13.23
N ASP A 205 4.32 3.32 13.09
CA ASP A 205 4.38 2.04 13.79
C ASP A 205 5.61 1.22 13.33
N CYS A 206 5.87 1.19 12.02
CA CYS A 206 7.04 0.50 11.47
C CYS A 206 8.36 1.11 11.98
N ALA A 207 8.45 2.44 12.13
CA ALA A 207 9.60 3.10 12.72
C ALA A 207 9.80 2.66 14.19
N ARG A 208 8.73 2.58 14.98
CA ARG A 208 8.78 2.03 16.35
C ARG A 208 9.23 0.57 16.37
N VAL A 209 8.70 -0.25 15.47
CA VAL A 209 9.11 -1.65 15.31
C VAL A 209 10.61 -1.76 15.00
N ARG A 210 11.15 -0.81 14.24
CA ARG A 210 12.58 -0.70 13.90
C ARG A 210 13.44 -0.15 15.06
N GLY A 211 12.81 0.34 16.13
CA GLY A 211 13.49 0.84 17.32
C GLY A 211 13.67 2.36 17.36
N ALA A 212 12.96 3.12 16.54
CA ALA A 212 12.96 4.59 16.64
C ALA A 212 12.69 5.04 18.07
N GLY A 213 13.52 5.93 18.57
CA GLY A 213 13.38 6.51 19.93
C GLY A 213 12.27 7.55 19.97
N ARG A 214 12.03 8.22 18.86
CA ARG A 214 11.00 9.24 18.72
C ARG A 214 10.38 9.22 17.31
N VAL A 215 9.07 9.41 17.23
CA VAL A 215 8.35 9.57 15.95
C VAL A 215 7.53 10.84 16.00
N ILE A 216 7.78 11.75 15.05
CA ILE A 216 7.12 13.05 14.91
C ILE A 216 6.36 13.04 13.59
N VAL A 217 5.03 13.23 13.63
CA VAL A 217 4.18 13.27 12.43
C VAL A 217 3.82 14.71 12.11
N VAL A 218 4.13 15.14 10.91
CA VAL A 218 3.80 16.48 10.37
C VAL A 218 2.54 16.38 9.50
N GLY A 219 1.52 17.15 9.84
CA GLY A 219 0.23 17.10 9.14
C GLY A 219 -0.71 18.20 9.61
N ARG A 220 -2.02 17.98 9.42
CA ARG A 220 -3.08 18.86 9.96
C ARG A 220 -4.43 18.13 10.09
N GLY A 221 -5.36 18.73 10.84
CA GLY A 221 -6.76 18.27 10.96
C GLY A 221 -6.90 16.89 11.58
N ASP A 222 -8.00 16.19 11.26
CA ASP A 222 -8.40 14.93 11.88
C ASP A 222 -7.35 13.81 11.72
N ARG A 223 -6.65 13.77 10.59
CA ARG A 223 -5.57 12.80 10.38
C ARG A 223 -4.38 13.04 11.31
N LEU A 224 -4.08 14.31 11.63
CA LEU A 224 -3.05 14.64 12.63
C LEU A 224 -3.53 14.33 14.04
N ALA A 225 -4.80 14.58 14.35
CA ALA A 225 -5.40 14.17 15.62
C ALA A 225 -5.35 12.64 15.80
N LYS A 226 -5.57 11.87 14.73
CA LYS A 226 -5.38 10.41 14.75
C LYS A 226 -3.93 10.02 15.03
N ALA A 227 -2.94 10.73 14.49
CA ALA A 227 -1.52 10.49 14.79
C ALA A 227 -1.24 10.71 16.29
N ALA A 228 -1.78 11.77 16.89
CA ALA A 228 -1.68 12.03 18.32
C ALA A 228 -2.35 10.92 19.17
N ALA A 229 -3.55 10.47 18.76
CA ALA A 229 -4.26 9.37 19.41
C ALA A 229 -3.48 8.03 19.35
N LEU A 230 -2.67 7.83 18.30
CA LEU A 230 -1.74 6.71 18.18
C LEU A 230 -0.46 6.91 19.01
N GLY A 231 -0.35 8.01 19.77
CA GLY A 231 0.78 8.30 20.65
C GLY A 231 2.04 8.78 19.93
N PHE A 232 1.92 9.30 18.70
CA PHE A 232 3.02 9.99 18.02
C PHE A 232 3.09 11.45 18.47
N ASP A 233 4.29 12.02 18.49
CA ASP A 233 4.44 13.47 18.56
C ASP A 233 3.89 14.09 17.27
N THR A 234 3.29 15.27 17.34
CA THR A 234 2.63 15.87 16.18
C THR A 234 3.06 17.32 15.98
N VAL A 235 3.14 17.72 14.72
CA VAL A 235 3.38 19.10 14.29
C VAL A 235 2.31 19.48 13.27
N ASP A 236 1.52 20.51 13.62
CA ASP A 236 0.51 21.07 12.71
C ASP A 236 1.15 22.17 11.87
N TYR A 237 1.34 21.89 10.57
CA TYR A 237 1.87 22.91 9.63
C TYR A 237 0.87 24.03 9.34
N GLY A 238 -0.40 23.92 9.75
CA GLY A 238 -1.37 25.01 9.71
C GLY A 238 -1.14 26.02 10.84
N ALA A 239 -0.44 25.65 11.92
CA ALA A 239 -0.13 26.52 13.05
C ALA A 239 1.21 27.25 12.91
N GLY A 240 2.06 26.86 11.96
CA GLY A 240 3.37 27.50 11.72
C GLY A 240 4.32 26.67 10.88
N ASP A 241 5.56 27.10 10.78
CA ASP A 241 6.59 26.41 10.01
C ASP A 241 6.97 25.07 10.65
N PRO A 242 6.74 23.93 9.96
CA PRO A 242 7.01 22.61 10.51
C PRO A 242 8.50 22.36 10.75
N VAL A 243 9.39 23.00 9.97
CA VAL A 243 10.85 22.83 10.14
C VAL A 243 11.30 23.42 11.45
N THR A 244 10.86 24.63 11.77
CA THR A 244 11.13 25.30 13.05
C THR A 244 10.58 24.47 14.22
N ALA A 245 9.35 23.99 14.10
CA ALA A 245 8.72 23.20 15.16
C ALA A 245 9.48 21.88 15.43
N VAL A 246 9.81 21.10 14.42
CA VAL A 246 10.57 19.85 14.60
C VAL A 246 11.97 20.12 15.14
N ARG A 247 12.64 21.16 14.69
CA ARG A 247 13.96 21.55 15.26
C ARG A 247 13.86 21.90 16.73
N ALA A 248 12.85 22.65 17.14
CA ALA A 248 12.62 22.95 18.56
C ALA A 248 12.44 21.67 19.38
N MET A 249 11.71 20.67 18.85
CA MET A 249 11.50 19.38 19.51
C MET A 249 12.74 18.50 19.57
N THR A 250 13.76 18.79 18.77
CA THR A 250 15.00 17.99 18.61
C THR A 250 16.25 18.73 19.07
N GLY A 251 16.11 19.72 19.96
CA GLY A 251 17.24 20.50 20.46
C GLY A 251 17.99 21.31 19.39
N GLY A 252 17.29 21.70 18.31
CA GLY A 252 17.85 22.47 17.19
C GLY A 252 18.48 21.60 16.09
N LEU A 253 18.68 20.30 16.31
CA LEU A 253 19.41 19.42 15.38
C LEU A 253 18.56 19.03 14.14
N GLY A 254 17.33 18.62 14.32
CA GLY A 254 16.48 18.01 13.31
C GLY A 254 16.38 16.49 13.47
N ALA A 255 15.70 15.82 12.55
CA ALA A 255 15.47 14.38 12.57
C ALA A 255 16.64 13.58 11.96
N ASP A 256 16.86 12.36 12.43
CA ASP A 256 17.80 11.39 11.84
C ASP A 256 17.28 10.87 10.51
N VAL A 257 15.98 10.59 10.46
CA VAL A 257 15.28 10.05 9.29
C VAL A 257 14.02 10.86 9.04
N ALA A 258 13.75 11.17 7.77
CA ALA A 258 12.49 11.71 7.31
C ALA A 258 11.80 10.72 6.37
N LEU A 259 10.50 10.44 6.58
CA LEU A 259 9.69 9.59 5.72
C LEU A 259 8.62 10.45 5.03
N GLU A 260 8.73 10.58 3.71
CA GLU A 260 7.78 11.35 2.92
C GLU A 260 6.64 10.42 2.47
N CYS A 261 5.43 10.68 2.97
CA CYS A 261 4.24 9.85 2.75
C CYS A 261 3.02 10.65 2.23
N ALA A 262 3.22 11.90 1.81
CA ALA A 262 2.13 12.78 1.36
C ALA A 262 2.02 12.83 -0.18
N GLY A 263 3.13 12.63 -0.91
CA GLY A 263 3.17 12.66 -2.37
C GLY A 263 2.99 14.04 -2.98
N VAL A 264 3.39 15.10 -2.27
CA VAL A 264 3.35 16.47 -2.77
C VAL A 264 4.74 17.12 -2.70
N PRO A 265 5.07 18.03 -3.64
CA PRO A 265 6.40 18.63 -3.70
C PRO A 265 6.86 19.27 -2.39
N GLU A 266 5.95 19.99 -1.73
CA GLU A 266 6.22 20.69 -0.48
C GLU A 266 6.62 19.72 0.65
N ALA A 267 6.01 18.54 0.71
CA ALA A 267 6.33 17.52 1.71
C ALA A 267 7.73 16.94 1.52
N VAL A 268 8.18 16.75 0.28
CA VAL A 268 9.57 16.33 -0.01
C VAL A 268 10.55 17.39 0.43
N GLN A 269 10.26 18.68 0.13
CA GLN A 269 11.07 19.81 0.56
C GLN A 269 11.16 19.90 2.09
N TRP A 270 10.02 19.75 2.78
CA TRP A 270 10.02 19.70 4.25
C TRP A 270 10.84 18.53 4.77
N CYS A 271 10.68 17.32 4.21
CA CYS A 271 11.45 16.16 4.66
C CYS A 271 12.95 16.43 4.61
N LEU A 272 13.46 17.00 3.53
CA LEU A 272 14.87 17.37 3.45
C LEU A 272 15.22 18.48 4.47
N ALA A 273 14.35 19.47 4.67
CA ALA A 273 14.58 20.58 5.61
C ALA A 273 14.51 20.14 7.09
N LEU A 274 13.77 19.10 7.41
CA LEU A 274 13.63 18.54 8.76
C LEU A 274 14.87 17.78 9.23
N LEU A 275 15.70 17.28 8.28
CA LEU A 275 16.84 16.43 8.60
C LEU A 275 17.95 17.20 9.33
N ARG A 276 18.63 16.51 10.23
CA ARG A 276 19.97 16.89 10.71
C ARG A 276 21.02 16.63 9.64
N ARG A 277 22.24 17.11 9.83
CA ARG A 277 23.40 16.73 9.00
C ARG A 277 23.62 15.22 9.01
N GLY A 278 23.90 14.61 7.87
CA GLY A 278 24.01 13.18 7.68
C GLY A 278 22.68 12.43 7.79
N GLY A 279 21.54 13.13 7.73
CA GLY A 279 20.23 12.55 7.82
C GLY A 279 19.75 11.92 6.50
N ARG A 280 18.72 11.04 6.59
CA ARG A 280 18.23 10.24 5.47
C ARG A 280 16.75 10.51 5.21
N CYS A 281 16.37 10.71 3.96
CA CYS A 281 14.97 10.84 3.52
C CYS A 281 14.58 9.63 2.66
N ALA A 282 13.45 8.99 2.97
CA ALA A 282 12.81 8.00 2.13
C ALA A 282 11.46 8.53 1.65
N ALA A 283 11.29 8.69 0.33
CA ALA A 283 10.08 9.21 -0.29
C ALA A 283 9.29 8.06 -0.94
N VAL A 284 8.07 7.81 -0.45
CA VAL A 284 7.13 6.81 -0.98
C VAL A 284 5.96 7.45 -1.70
N GLY A 285 5.65 8.71 -1.40
CA GLY A 285 4.66 9.47 -2.13
C GLY A 285 5.08 9.71 -3.57
N ILE A 286 4.12 9.73 -4.50
CA ILE A 286 4.38 9.95 -5.93
C ILE A 286 3.83 11.33 -6.32
N PRO A 287 4.66 12.38 -6.31
CA PRO A 287 4.20 13.70 -6.73
C PRO A 287 3.96 13.73 -8.24
N VAL A 288 2.81 14.26 -8.64
CA VAL A 288 2.47 14.43 -10.08
C VAL A 288 3.15 15.63 -10.72
N ARG A 289 3.74 16.50 -9.92
CA ARG A 289 4.52 17.67 -10.37
C ARG A 289 5.99 17.52 -10.00
N GLY A 290 6.87 18.15 -10.75
CA GLY A 290 8.30 18.20 -10.42
C GLY A 290 8.55 18.74 -9.01
N VAL A 291 9.59 18.24 -8.36
CA VAL A 291 10.03 18.66 -7.03
C VAL A 291 11.34 19.42 -7.16
N GLU A 292 11.39 20.63 -6.61
CA GLU A 292 12.63 21.38 -6.49
C GLU A 292 13.41 20.88 -5.27
N VAL A 293 14.67 20.51 -5.45
CA VAL A 293 15.57 20.02 -4.40
C VAL A 293 16.70 21.02 -4.17
N ALA A 294 16.86 21.45 -2.93
CA ALA A 294 17.96 22.32 -2.51
C ALA A 294 19.29 21.55 -2.53
N MET A 295 19.90 21.39 -3.72
CA MET A 295 21.11 20.60 -3.95
C MET A 295 22.30 21.04 -3.11
N GLN A 296 22.45 22.35 -2.88
CA GLN A 296 23.53 22.88 -2.02
C GLN A 296 23.45 22.26 -0.62
N ARG A 297 22.25 22.19 -0.03
CA ARG A 297 22.02 21.60 1.29
C ARG A 297 22.23 20.09 1.27
N LEU A 298 21.71 19.39 0.23
CA LEU A 298 21.91 17.95 0.07
C LEU A 298 23.40 17.59 0.13
N VAL A 299 24.25 18.39 -0.55
CA VAL A 299 25.70 18.14 -0.63
C VAL A 299 26.40 18.56 0.66
N LEU A 300 26.17 19.78 1.18
CA LEU A 300 26.92 20.33 2.31
C LEU A 300 26.55 19.70 3.66
N ASP A 301 25.34 19.16 3.78
CA ASP A 301 24.89 18.46 4.97
C ASP A 301 24.98 16.92 4.84
N GLU A 302 25.53 16.40 3.71
CA GLU A 302 25.64 14.96 3.38
C GLU A 302 24.30 14.23 3.58
N LEU A 303 23.21 14.77 3.01
CA LEU A 303 21.90 14.17 3.11
C LEU A 303 21.70 13.08 2.07
N GLU A 304 20.93 12.04 2.42
CA GLU A 304 20.50 11.01 1.48
C GLU A 304 19.01 11.21 1.11
N LEU A 305 18.68 11.06 -0.18
CA LEU A 305 17.30 11.01 -0.67
C LEU A 305 17.09 9.71 -1.44
N ALA A 306 16.24 8.83 -0.92
CA ALA A 306 15.95 7.54 -1.49
C ALA A 306 14.47 7.40 -1.90
N GLY A 307 14.22 6.98 -3.15
CA GLY A 307 12.87 6.59 -3.58
C GLY A 307 12.46 5.23 -3.01
N VAL A 308 11.17 5.07 -2.78
CA VAL A 308 10.55 3.84 -2.29
C VAL A 308 9.44 3.43 -3.25
N ARG A 309 9.47 2.19 -3.74
CA ARG A 309 8.44 1.67 -4.62
C ARG A 309 7.83 0.40 -4.02
N ALA A 310 6.51 0.43 -3.72
CA ALA A 310 5.77 -0.71 -3.22
C ALA A 310 6.52 -1.43 -2.06
N SER A 311 6.53 -2.76 -2.04
CA SER A 311 7.26 -3.58 -1.07
C SER A 311 8.04 -4.70 -1.77
N ALA A 312 9.06 -5.24 -1.12
CA ALA A 312 9.91 -6.30 -1.63
C ALA A 312 10.17 -7.36 -0.54
N GLY A 313 9.16 -8.20 -0.28
CA GLY A 313 9.23 -9.29 0.72
C GLY A 313 8.73 -8.90 2.11
N GLU A 314 8.25 -7.69 2.32
CA GLU A 314 7.71 -7.23 3.61
C GLU A 314 6.34 -7.85 3.94
N MET A 315 5.55 -8.30 2.98
CA MET A 315 4.22 -8.92 3.22
C MET A 315 4.27 -10.01 4.32
N ARG A 316 5.22 -10.94 4.22
CA ARG A 316 5.38 -12.01 5.22
C ARG A 316 5.89 -11.50 6.57
N ARG A 317 6.66 -10.41 6.57
CA ARG A 317 7.25 -9.83 7.80
C ARG A 317 6.24 -8.99 8.56
N VAL A 318 5.34 -8.34 7.85
CA VAL A 318 4.32 -7.45 8.42
C VAL A 318 3.21 -8.23 9.12
N MET A 319 2.77 -9.37 8.57
CA MET A 319 1.63 -10.13 9.12
C MET A 319 1.78 -10.48 10.61
N PRO A 320 2.90 -11.06 11.09
CA PRO A 320 3.07 -11.32 12.51
C PRO A 320 3.08 -10.06 13.36
N LEU A 321 3.55 -8.94 12.83
CA LEU A 321 3.58 -7.66 13.54
C LEU A 321 2.17 -7.05 13.68
N VAL A 322 1.33 -7.26 12.67
CA VAL A 322 -0.09 -6.89 12.72
C VAL A 322 -0.84 -7.78 13.71
N GLU A 323 -0.63 -9.09 13.66
CA GLU A 323 -1.26 -10.05 14.59
C GLU A 323 -0.89 -9.75 16.04
N GLN A 324 0.34 -9.32 16.30
CA GLN A 324 0.82 -8.87 17.63
C GLN A 324 0.34 -7.47 18.02
N GLY A 325 -0.39 -6.76 17.16
CA GLY A 325 -0.82 -5.38 17.40
C GLY A 325 0.31 -4.34 17.38
N ARG A 326 1.50 -4.71 16.91
CA ARG A 326 2.65 -3.80 16.79
C ARG A 326 2.56 -2.87 15.59
N ILE A 327 1.83 -3.28 14.56
CA ILE A 327 1.42 -2.45 13.42
C ILE A 327 -0.11 -2.45 13.42
N ARG A 328 -0.71 -1.30 13.67
CA ARG A 328 -2.12 -1.14 14.03
C ARG A 328 -3.00 -0.86 12.81
N VAL A 329 -3.08 -1.81 11.88
CA VAL A 329 -3.83 -1.63 10.62
C VAL A 329 -5.32 -1.33 10.84
N ARG A 330 -5.95 -1.93 11.85
CA ARG A 330 -7.39 -1.71 12.19
C ARG A 330 -7.68 -0.26 12.52
N GLU A 331 -6.73 0.43 13.14
CA GLU A 331 -6.85 1.83 13.51
C GLU A 331 -6.91 2.77 12.30
N MET A 332 -6.52 2.28 11.12
CA MET A 332 -6.58 3.06 9.87
C MET A 332 -7.98 3.04 9.26
N VAL A 333 -8.81 2.03 9.54
CA VAL A 333 -10.14 1.86 8.93
C VAL A 333 -11.11 2.88 9.51
N THR A 334 -11.60 3.78 8.68
CA THR A 334 -12.56 4.82 9.08
C THR A 334 -13.95 4.62 8.48
N HIS A 335 -14.04 4.07 7.27
CA HIS A 335 -15.29 3.93 6.54
C HIS A 335 -15.39 2.56 5.88
N ARG A 336 -16.62 2.10 5.66
CA ARG A 336 -16.94 0.83 4.97
C ARG A 336 -18.10 1.05 4.04
N PHE A 337 -17.97 0.55 2.80
CA PHE A 337 -19.00 0.64 1.77
C PHE A 337 -19.17 -0.70 1.05
N PRO A 338 -20.36 -1.04 0.55
CA PRO A 338 -20.50 -2.10 -0.44
C PRO A 338 -19.98 -1.63 -1.80
N LEU A 339 -19.61 -2.56 -2.68
CA LEU A 339 -19.09 -2.26 -4.03
C LEU A 339 -20.04 -1.36 -4.83
N GLY A 340 -21.36 -1.60 -4.74
CA GLY A 340 -22.38 -0.78 -5.42
C GLY A 340 -22.41 0.69 -5.01
N ARG A 341 -21.71 1.09 -3.93
CA ARG A 341 -21.57 2.48 -3.47
C ARG A 341 -20.13 3.00 -3.61
N TYR A 342 -19.38 2.48 -4.57
CA TYR A 342 -17.96 2.83 -4.73
C TYR A 342 -17.75 4.32 -5.06
N GLU A 343 -18.64 4.93 -5.85
CA GLU A 343 -18.54 6.37 -6.16
C GLU A 343 -18.63 7.23 -4.90
N GLU A 344 -19.52 6.88 -3.98
CA GLU A 344 -19.64 7.55 -2.68
C GLU A 344 -18.39 7.30 -1.81
N ALA A 345 -17.89 6.08 -1.79
CA ALA A 345 -16.64 5.73 -1.11
C ALA A 345 -15.46 6.56 -1.64
N LEU A 346 -15.33 6.69 -2.96
CA LEU A 346 -14.30 7.50 -3.61
C LEU A 346 -14.47 8.99 -3.32
N ALA A 347 -15.70 9.51 -3.34
CA ALA A 347 -15.99 10.89 -2.97
C ALA A 347 -15.59 11.16 -1.51
N THR A 348 -15.94 10.25 -0.58
CA THR A 348 -15.55 10.32 0.83
C THR A 348 -14.02 10.27 1.00
N PHE A 349 -13.32 9.43 0.22
CA PHE A 349 -11.86 9.35 0.23
C PHE A 349 -11.18 10.65 -0.22
N ASN A 350 -11.74 11.31 -1.24
CA ASN A 350 -11.20 12.54 -1.82
C ASN A 350 -11.53 13.79 -0.97
N ASP A 351 -12.62 13.75 -0.21
CA ASP A 351 -13.00 14.84 0.69
C ASP A 351 -12.08 14.85 1.92
N ARG A 352 -11.25 15.89 2.02
CA ARG A 352 -10.32 16.06 3.15
C ARG A 352 -11.02 16.38 4.48
N SER A 353 -12.28 16.80 4.44
CA SER A 353 -13.09 17.09 5.63
C SER A 353 -13.83 15.86 6.17
N SER A 354 -13.88 14.76 5.42
CA SER A 354 -14.57 13.52 5.81
C SER A 354 -13.93 12.78 6.98
N GLY A 355 -12.68 13.11 7.33
CA GLY A 355 -11.88 12.33 8.29
C GLY A 355 -11.40 10.98 7.77
N ALA A 356 -11.63 10.67 6.50
CA ALA A 356 -11.24 9.39 5.91
C ALA A 356 -9.72 9.19 5.92
N ILE A 357 -9.28 8.05 6.45
CA ILE A 357 -7.89 7.58 6.42
C ILE A 357 -7.80 6.38 5.48
N LYS A 358 -8.55 5.32 5.77
CA LYS A 358 -8.66 4.14 4.93
C LYS A 358 -10.13 3.74 4.81
N ILE A 359 -10.56 3.52 3.59
CA ILE A 359 -11.92 3.08 3.25
C ILE A 359 -11.85 1.64 2.76
N LEU A 360 -12.69 0.80 3.34
CA LEU A 360 -12.89 -0.57 2.91
C LEU A 360 -14.12 -0.68 2.03
N VAL A 361 -14.02 -1.52 1.00
CA VAL A 361 -15.12 -1.87 0.10
C VAL A 361 -15.32 -3.38 0.15
N ALA A 362 -16.58 -3.81 0.31
CA ALA A 362 -16.98 -5.22 0.28
C ALA A 362 -17.67 -5.50 -1.06
N PRO A 363 -17.05 -6.32 -1.93
CA PRO A 363 -17.66 -6.73 -3.20
C PRO A 363 -18.78 -7.73 -3.01
#